data_cfa0bcb2f53034b767706a3cef7a0c39
#
_entry.id   cfa0bcb2f53034b767706a3cef7a0c39
#
_cell.length_a   1.000
_cell.length_b   1.000
_cell.length_c   1.000
_cell.angle_alpha   90.00
_cell.angle_beta   90.00
_cell.angle_gamma   90.00
#
_symmetry.space_group_name_H-M   'P 1'
#
loop_
_entity.id
_entity.type
_entity.pdbx_description
1 polymer ?
#
loop_
_entity_poly.entity_id
_entity_poly.type
_entity_poly.pdbx_seq_one_letter_code
_entity_poly.pdbx_strand_id
1 'polypeptide(L)'
;MVLMSEDLRFKCMIDKKFDPNGAIPDNGNYFGIPLSPEEAALVLISAPWDTTVAQRSGSSFAPDAIIEASRSVDFFEPMAPYSYRKGIATAPVDYTIQDMAHRLRSDAERVIKLSHQAKLSTLDALSLERRLKRVNEASVIVNDNIYEQSKHW
;
A
#
# COMPACT_ATOMS: atom_id res chain seq x y z
N MET A 1 14.79 18.59 35.05
CA MET A 1 13.81 18.35 33.95
C MET A 1 14.40 17.26 33.08
N VAL A 2 14.03 15.99 33.32
CA VAL A 2 14.54 14.86 32.56
C VAL A 2 13.78 14.90 31.21
N LEU A 3 14.51 15.15 30.13
CA LEU A 3 14.03 14.91 28.78
C LEU A 3 13.78 13.40 28.66
N MET A 4 12.53 12.98 28.81
CA MET A 4 12.13 11.65 28.37
C MET A 4 12.43 11.57 26.88
N SER A 5 13.31 10.63 26.48
CA SER A 5 13.57 10.37 25.08
C SER A 5 12.24 10.08 24.36
N GLU A 6 12.12 10.46 23.11
CA GLU A 6 10.92 10.18 22.30
C GLU A 6 10.57 8.68 22.33
N ASP A 7 11.57 7.79 22.34
CA ASP A 7 11.42 6.35 22.52
C ASP A 7 10.61 5.93 23.76
N LEU A 8 10.79 6.62 24.89
CA LEU A 8 10.03 6.34 26.13
C LEU A 8 8.59 6.80 26.03
N ARG A 9 8.33 7.85 25.25
CA ARG A 9 7.00 8.38 25.01
C ARG A 9 6.16 7.42 24.16
N PHE A 10 6.70 6.91 23.06
CA PHE A 10 6.08 5.89 22.21
C PHE A 10 5.86 4.58 22.95
N LYS A 11 6.86 4.10 23.69
CA LYS A 11 6.77 2.91 24.53
C LYS A 11 5.58 2.96 25.50
N CYS A 12 5.36 4.10 26.17
CA CYS A 12 4.29 4.25 27.15
C CYS A 12 2.88 4.27 26.49
N MET A 13 2.77 4.72 25.25
CA MET A 13 1.49 4.79 24.53
C MET A 13 1.04 3.40 24.03
N ILE A 14 1.92 2.65 23.41
CA ILE A 14 1.58 1.33 22.87
C ILE A 14 1.28 0.32 23.97
N ASP A 15 2.10 0.25 25.03
CA ASP A 15 1.94 -0.72 26.11
C ASP A 15 0.56 -0.60 26.83
N LYS A 16 -0.11 0.54 26.70
CA LYS A 16 -1.47 0.76 27.22
C LYS A 16 -2.59 0.33 26.26
N LYS A 17 -2.31 0.30 24.99
CA LYS A 17 -3.30 0.10 23.92
C LYS A 17 -3.22 -1.28 23.28
N PHE A 18 -2.08 -1.98 23.41
CA PHE A 18 -1.80 -3.19 22.65
C PHE A 18 -1.00 -4.22 23.45
N ASP A 19 -1.53 -5.44 23.54
CA ASP A 19 -0.84 -6.62 24.08
C ASP A 19 -0.45 -7.54 22.91
N PRO A 20 0.85 -7.70 22.61
CA PRO A 20 1.31 -8.54 21.50
C PRO A 20 1.04 -10.04 21.74
N ASN A 21 0.76 -10.47 22.99
CA ASN A 21 0.42 -11.84 23.33
C ASN A 21 -1.09 -12.06 23.43
N GLY A 22 -1.87 -11.00 23.29
CA GLY A 22 -3.33 -11.04 23.35
C GLY A 22 -3.99 -11.35 22.01
N ALA A 23 -5.31 -11.29 21.98
CA ALA A 23 -6.05 -11.37 20.73
C ALA A 23 -5.82 -10.10 19.89
N ILE A 24 -5.31 -10.26 18.68
CA ILE A 24 -5.04 -9.15 17.77
C ILE A 24 -6.36 -8.63 17.19
N PRO A 25 -6.69 -7.34 17.37
CA PRO A 25 -7.96 -6.78 16.92
C PRO A 25 -8.03 -6.69 15.38
N ASP A 26 -9.24 -6.84 14.85
CA ASP A 26 -9.56 -6.54 13.45
C ASP A 26 -9.97 -5.06 13.34
N ASN A 27 -8.99 -4.20 13.21
CA ASN A 27 -9.17 -2.75 13.18
C ASN A 27 -8.76 -2.10 11.85
N GLY A 28 -8.47 -2.91 10.82
CA GLY A 28 -8.03 -2.44 9.50
C GLY A 28 -6.57 -1.98 9.45
N ASN A 29 -5.81 -2.09 10.54
CA ASN A 29 -4.40 -1.74 10.57
C ASN A 29 -3.51 -2.97 10.31
N TYR A 30 -2.38 -2.75 9.66
CA TYR A 30 -1.32 -3.74 9.63
C TYR A 30 -0.96 -4.14 11.06
N PHE A 31 -0.84 -5.46 11.28
CA PHE A 31 -0.53 -6.07 12.58
C PHE A 31 -1.59 -5.83 13.67
N GLY A 32 -2.74 -5.24 13.35
CA GLY A 32 -3.77 -4.89 14.33
C GLY A 32 -3.34 -3.87 15.39
N ILE A 33 -2.22 -3.19 15.20
CA ILE A 33 -1.72 -2.18 16.17
C ILE A 33 -2.67 -0.97 16.17
N PRO A 34 -3.29 -0.62 17.33
CA PRO A 34 -4.32 0.39 17.41
C PRO A 34 -3.74 1.81 17.55
N LEU A 35 -2.90 2.20 16.59
CA LEU A 35 -2.35 3.56 16.50
C LEU A 35 -2.85 4.27 15.26
N SER A 36 -3.06 5.57 15.39
CA SER A 36 -3.25 6.43 14.22
C SER A 36 -1.90 6.75 13.56
N PRO A 37 -1.90 7.15 12.29
CA PRO A 37 -0.67 7.55 11.62
C PRO A 37 0.12 8.65 12.36
N GLU A 38 -0.58 9.60 13.01
CA GLU A 38 0.03 10.71 13.76
C GLU A 38 0.70 10.23 15.06
N GLU A 39 0.31 9.08 15.58
CA GLU A 39 0.84 8.49 16.81
C GLU A 39 1.99 7.52 16.56
N ALA A 40 2.24 7.13 15.31
CA ALA A 40 3.19 6.08 14.95
C ALA A 40 4.55 6.64 14.55
N ALA A 41 5.61 5.86 14.77
CA ALA A 41 6.93 6.17 14.24
C ALA A 41 7.15 5.66 12.82
N LEU A 42 6.29 4.75 12.34
CA LEU A 42 6.31 4.20 10.99
C LEU A 42 4.88 4.17 10.45
N VAL A 43 4.67 4.79 9.31
CA VAL A 43 3.39 4.76 8.60
C VAL A 43 3.54 3.94 7.32
N LEU A 44 2.68 2.93 7.15
CA LEU A 44 2.63 2.10 5.96
C LEU A 44 1.60 2.67 4.99
N ILE A 45 2.06 3.02 3.79
CA ILE A 45 1.23 3.54 2.70
C ILE A 45 1.00 2.42 1.70
N SER A 46 -0.25 2.18 1.34
CA SER A 46 -0.64 1.17 0.36
C SER A 46 -0.92 1.80 -1.00
N ALA A 47 -0.38 1.20 -2.06
CA ALA A 47 -0.63 1.59 -3.45
C ALA A 47 -1.32 0.44 -4.20
N PRO A 48 -2.67 0.34 -4.18
CA PRO A 48 -3.41 -0.77 -4.79
C PRO A 48 -3.51 -0.61 -6.32
N TRP A 49 -2.34 -0.60 -7.00
CA TRP A 49 -2.20 -0.40 -8.43
C TRP A 49 -1.47 -1.57 -9.10
N ASP A 50 -2.15 -2.26 -10.01
CA ASP A 50 -1.58 -3.39 -10.77
C ASP A 50 -1.91 -3.35 -12.27
N THR A 51 -2.35 -2.20 -12.78
CA THR A 51 -2.78 -2.04 -14.18
C THR A 51 -1.71 -2.47 -15.17
N THR A 52 -0.44 -2.19 -14.91
CA THR A 52 0.67 -2.38 -15.84
C THR A 52 1.51 -3.64 -15.57
N VAL A 53 1.08 -4.51 -14.65
CA VAL A 53 1.81 -5.77 -14.40
C VAL A 53 1.80 -6.68 -15.64
N ALA A 54 2.97 -7.23 -15.98
CA ALA A 54 3.15 -8.04 -17.18
C ALA A 54 2.56 -9.45 -17.07
N GLN A 55 2.37 -9.95 -15.86
CA GLN A 55 1.89 -11.30 -15.59
C GLN A 55 0.49 -11.28 -14.95
N ARG A 56 0.31 -11.98 -13.83
CA ARG A 56 -0.98 -12.07 -13.15
C ARG A 56 -1.35 -10.72 -12.52
N SER A 57 -2.57 -10.26 -12.78
CA SER A 57 -3.21 -9.21 -12.00
C SER A 57 -3.63 -9.79 -10.63
N GLY A 58 -3.90 -8.89 -9.66
CA GLY A 58 -4.38 -9.23 -8.32
C GLY A 58 -3.56 -8.60 -7.21
N SER A 59 -2.40 -8.01 -7.51
CA SER A 59 -1.61 -7.31 -6.50
C SER A 59 -2.27 -6.01 -5.99
N SER A 60 -3.27 -5.48 -6.70
CA SER A 60 -4.11 -4.40 -6.19
C SER A 60 -4.95 -4.80 -4.95
N PHE A 61 -5.17 -6.09 -4.73
CA PHE A 61 -5.81 -6.62 -3.51
C PHE A 61 -4.81 -6.94 -2.38
N ALA A 62 -3.51 -6.79 -2.64
CA ALA A 62 -2.49 -7.13 -1.67
C ALA A 62 -2.59 -6.35 -0.35
N PRO A 63 -2.96 -5.06 -0.32
CA PRO A 63 -3.11 -4.34 0.95
C PRO A 63 -4.05 -5.05 1.92
N ASP A 64 -5.26 -5.40 1.48
CA ASP A 64 -6.25 -6.08 2.32
C ASP A 64 -5.77 -7.47 2.76
N ALA A 65 -5.19 -8.23 1.83
CA ALA A 65 -4.67 -9.56 2.12
C ALA A 65 -3.50 -9.53 3.11
N ILE A 66 -2.62 -8.51 3.02
CA ILE A 66 -1.50 -8.36 3.94
C ILE A 66 -1.98 -7.86 5.31
N ILE A 67 -2.94 -6.93 5.37
CA ILE A 67 -3.55 -6.49 6.63
C ILE A 67 -4.13 -7.70 7.36
N GLU A 68 -4.91 -8.53 6.68
CA GLU A 68 -5.49 -9.76 7.25
C GLU A 68 -4.41 -10.72 7.74
N ALA A 69 -3.43 -11.06 6.89
CA ALA A 69 -2.37 -12.00 7.21
C ALA A 69 -1.44 -11.48 8.32
N SER A 70 -1.21 -10.18 8.40
CA SER A 70 -0.31 -9.55 9.38
C SER A 70 -0.79 -9.70 10.82
N ARG A 71 -2.08 -9.96 11.04
CA ARG A 71 -2.65 -10.23 12.37
C ARG A 71 -2.16 -11.54 12.97
N SER A 72 -1.61 -12.43 12.16
CA SER A 72 -1.05 -13.73 12.62
C SER A 72 0.46 -13.70 12.80
N VAL A 73 1.10 -12.53 12.66
CA VAL A 73 2.55 -12.38 12.79
C VAL A 73 2.95 -12.35 14.27
N ASP A 74 3.95 -13.16 14.64
CA ASP A 74 4.59 -13.09 15.94
C ASP A 74 5.50 -11.84 16.02
N PHE A 75 5.33 -11.06 17.07
CA PHE A 75 6.15 -9.86 17.31
C PHE A 75 7.48 -10.15 18.03
N PHE A 76 7.73 -11.39 18.38
CA PHE A 76 8.98 -11.75 19.04
C PHE A 76 10.12 -11.88 18.02
N GLU A 77 11.08 -10.95 18.10
CA GLU A 77 12.35 -10.98 17.37
C GLU A 77 13.50 -10.99 18.38
N PRO A 78 14.32 -12.05 18.47
CA PRO A 78 15.38 -12.17 19.48
C PRO A 78 16.35 -10.99 19.51
N MET A 79 16.66 -10.42 18.34
CA MET A 79 17.59 -9.28 18.22
C MET A 79 16.93 -7.93 18.54
N ALA A 80 15.59 -7.85 18.49
CA ALA A 80 14.83 -6.63 18.72
C ALA A 80 13.45 -6.94 19.33
N PRO A 81 13.37 -7.53 20.53
CA PRO A 81 12.16 -8.14 21.08
C PRO A 81 11.01 -7.15 21.34
N TYR A 82 11.28 -5.85 21.28
CA TYR A 82 10.29 -4.79 21.51
C TYR A 82 10.18 -3.81 20.34
N SER A 83 10.57 -4.23 19.13
CA SER A 83 10.55 -3.37 17.93
C SER A 83 9.15 -2.82 17.61
N TYR A 84 8.08 -3.60 17.85
CA TYR A 84 6.70 -3.17 17.68
C TYR A 84 6.32 -1.92 18.52
N ARG A 85 7.05 -1.66 19.62
CA ARG A 85 6.82 -0.52 20.52
C ARG A 85 7.12 0.83 19.88
N LYS A 86 7.84 0.86 18.77
CA LYS A 86 8.04 2.09 17.98
C LYS A 86 6.74 2.59 17.36
N GLY A 87 5.76 1.71 17.22
CA GLY A 87 4.47 2.03 16.64
C GLY A 87 4.48 1.97 15.12
N ILE A 88 3.60 1.14 14.60
CA ILE A 88 3.35 1.02 13.17
C ILE A 88 1.87 1.37 12.96
N ALA A 89 1.58 2.27 12.04
CA ALA A 89 0.22 2.60 11.66
C ALA A 89 0.01 2.42 10.15
N THR A 90 -1.24 2.35 9.76
CA THR A 90 -1.68 2.21 8.38
C THR A 90 -2.22 3.55 7.92
N ALA A 91 -1.66 4.13 6.86
CA ALA A 91 -2.30 5.23 6.15
C ALA A 91 -3.62 4.75 5.53
N PRO A 92 -4.67 5.58 5.48
CA PRO A 92 -5.92 5.21 4.83
C PRO A 92 -5.67 4.72 3.39
N VAL A 93 -6.20 3.54 3.06
CA VAL A 93 -6.07 2.97 1.71
C VAL A 93 -6.99 3.73 0.75
N ASP A 94 -6.44 4.26 -0.32
CA ASP A 94 -7.23 4.90 -1.37
C ASP A 94 -7.75 3.86 -2.37
N TYR A 95 -8.95 3.35 -2.13
CA TYR A 95 -9.60 2.37 -2.99
C TYR A 95 -9.99 2.93 -4.37
N THR A 96 -9.98 4.24 -4.57
CA THR A 96 -10.21 4.82 -5.91
C THR A 96 -9.09 4.45 -6.88
N ILE A 97 -7.86 4.25 -6.38
CA ILE A 97 -6.72 3.73 -7.13
C ILE A 97 -6.98 2.29 -7.59
N GLN A 98 -7.51 1.44 -6.70
CA GLN A 98 -7.87 0.06 -7.02
C GLN A 98 -8.95 -0.01 -8.10
N ASP A 99 -10.02 0.78 -7.96
CA ASP A 99 -11.07 0.88 -8.96
C ASP A 99 -10.57 1.36 -10.31
N MET A 100 -9.64 2.32 -10.31
CA MET A 100 -9.00 2.81 -11.53
C MET A 100 -8.13 1.72 -12.16
N ALA A 101 -7.38 0.97 -11.36
CA ALA A 101 -6.58 -0.15 -11.83
C ALA A 101 -7.44 -1.19 -12.55
N HIS A 102 -8.55 -1.60 -11.95
CA HIS A 102 -9.47 -2.57 -12.55
C HIS A 102 -10.07 -2.08 -13.87
N ARG A 103 -10.52 -0.83 -13.94
CA ARG A 103 -11.08 -0.25 -15.17
C ARG A 103 -10.10 -0.16 -16.32
N LEU A 104 -8.82 0.07 -16.03
CA LEU A 104 -7.80 0.25 -17.06
C LEU A 104 -7.03 -1.03 -17.40
N ARG A 105 -7.24 -2.10 -16.67
CA ARG A 105 -6.51 -3.37 -16.88
C ARG A 105 -6.63 -3.90 -18.32
N SER A 106 -7.84 -3.89 -18.88
CA SER A 106 -8.06 -4.33 -20.27
C SER A 106 -7.35 -3.45 -21.30
N ASP A 107 -7.22 -2.15 -21.02
CA ASP A 107 -6.48 -1.24 -21.88
C ASP A 107 -4.97 -1.55 -21.83
N ALA A 108 -4.42 -1.76 -20.64
CA ALA A 108 -3.01 -2.12 -20.46
C ALA A 108 -2.67 -3.47 -21.11
N GLU A 109 -3.51 -4.48 -20.96
CA GLU A 109 -3.33 -5.78 -21.62
C GLU A 109 -3.33 -5.67 -23.14
N ARG A 110 -4.23 -4.84 -23.69
CA ARG A 110 -4.25 -4.60 -25.12
C ARG A 110 -3.01 -3.83 -25.59
N VAL A 111 -2.52 -2.87 -24.82
CA VAL A 111 -1.26 -2.14 -25.07
C VAL A 111 -0.10 -3.13 -25.11
N ILE A 112 0.07 -3.97 -24.09
CA ILE A 112 1.12 -4.98 -24.03
C ILE A 112 1.07 -5.90 -25.25
N LYS A 113 -0.12 -6.41 -25.57
CA LYS A 113 -0.31 -7.32 -26.72
C LYS A 113 0.06 -6.65 -28.05
N LEU A 114 -0.33 -5.40 -28.26
CA LEU A 114 -0.04 -4.68 -29.51
C LEU A 114 1.44 -4.27 -29.60
N SER A 115 2.06 -3.91 -28.50
CA SER A 115 3.49 -3.52 -28.46
C SER A 115 4.45 -4.64 -28.87
N HIS A 116 4.01 -5.91 -28.77
CA HIS A 116 4.81 -7.07 -29.19
C HIS A 116 4.61 -7.44 -30.66
N GLN A 117 3.77 -6.74 -31.41
CA GLN A 117 3.54 -7.04 -32.84
C GLN A 117 4.56 -6.29 -33.73
N ALA A 118 5.21 -7.01 -34.63
CA ALA A 118 6.21 -6.42 -35.55
C ALA A 118 5.60 -5.45 -36.57
N LYS A 119 4.30 -5.59 -36.87
CA LYS A 119 3.54 -4.68 -37.76
C LYS A 119 2.16 -4.47 -37.19
N LEU A 120 1.74 -3.23 -37.13
CA LEU A 120 0.39 -2.83 -36.72
C LEU A 120 -0.40 -2.32 -37.91
N SER A 121 -1.69 -2.63 -37.95
CA SER A 121 -2.61 -1.92 -38.84
C SER A 121 -2.78 -0.47 -38.37
N THR A 122 -3.23 0.43 -39.23
CA THR A 122 -3.52 1.82 -38.88
C THR A 122 -4.52 1.91 -37.70
N LEU A 123 -5.53 1.05 -37.72
CA LEU A 123 -6.53 1.00 -36.65
C LEU A 123 -5.93 0.50 -35.31
N ASP A 124 -5.06 -0.50 -35.35
CA ASP A 124 -4.36 -0.98 -34.15
C ASP A 124 -3.40 0.08 -33.59
N ALA A 125 -2.69 0.81 -34.45
CA ALA A 125 -1.82 1.90 -34.04
C ALA A 125 -2.58 3.02 -33.32
N LEU A 126 -3.72 3.48 -33.88
CA LEU A 126 -4.58 4.46 -33.23
C LEU A 126 -5.18 3.96 -31.92
N SER A 127 -5.56 2.66 -31.88
CA SER A 127 -6.05 2.02 -30.65
C SER A 127 -4.97 1.96 -29.57
N LEU A 128 -3.76 1.60 -29.94
CA LEU A 128 -2.59 1.57 -29.04
C LEU A 128 -2.32 2.94 -28.43
N GLU A 129 -2.23 3.97 -29.26
CA GLU A 129 -1.95 5.34 -28.81
C GLU A 129 -3.00 5.84 -27.81
N ARG A 130 -4.29 5.67 -28.11
CA ARG A 130 -5.39 6.08 -27.22
C ARG A 130 -5.36 5.38 -25.88
N ARG A 131 -5.15 4.06 -25.89
CA ARG A 131 -5.12 3.25 -24.66
C ARG A 131 -3.87 3.56 -23.83
N LEU A 132 -2.71 3.67 -24.46
CA LEU A 132 -1.46 4.05 -23.81
C LEU A 132 -1.59 5.39 -23.12
N LYS A 133 -2.18 6.39 -23.81
CA LYS A 133 -2.45 7.70 -23.23
C LYS A 133 -3.28 7.60 -21.95
N ARG A 134 -4.38 6.87 -21.97
CA ARG A 134 -5.26 6.69 -20.78
C ARG A 134 -4.53 6.02 -19.61
N VAL A 135 -3.76 4.97 -19.88
CA VAL A 135 -2.99 4.27 -18.85
C VAL A 135 -1.92 5.19 -18.26
N ASN A 136 -1.21 5.96 -19.09
CA ASN A 136 -0.18 6.88 -18.63
C ASN A 136 -0.77 8.02 -17.79
N GLU A 137 -1.87 8.63 -18.23
CA GLU A 137 -2.56 9.68 -17.47
C GLU A 137 -2.99 9.18 -16.09
N ALA A 138 -3.54 7.98 -16.00
CA ALA A 138 -3.89 7.36 -14.72
C ALA A 138 -2.66 7.06 -13.85
N SER A 139 -1.55 6.60 -14.45
CA SER A 139 -0.31 6.35 -13.72
C SER A 139 0.26 7.63 -13.10
N VAL A 140 0.14 8.77 -13.77
CA VAL A 140 0.52 10.08 -13.20
C VAL A 140 -0.31 10.39 -11.96
N ILE A 141 -1.65 10.23 -12.04
CA ILE A 141 -2.55 10.48 -10.91
C ILE A 141 -2.17 9.59 -9.70
N VAL A 142 -1.88 8.31 -9.94
CA VAL A 142 -1.48 7.39 -8.87
C VAL A 142 -0.13 7.80 -8.27
N ASN A 143 0.85 8.14 -9.10
CA ASN A 143 2.16 8.58 -8.62
C ASN A 143 2.06 9.86 -7.78
N ASP A 144 1.28 10.84 -8.24
CA ASP A 144 1.06 12.09 -7.50
C ASP A 144 0.36 11.83 -6.16
N ASN A 145 -0.63 10.93 -6.13
CA ASN A 145 -1.32 10.54 -4.89
C ASN A 145 -0.34 9.92 -3.88
N ILE A 146 0.46 8.94 -4.30
CA ILE A 146 1.44 8.29 -3.42
C ILE A 146 2.53 9.28 -2.98
N TYR A 147 2.97 10.16 -3.88
CA TYR A 147 3.93 11.21 -3.53
C TYR A 147 3.38 12.15 -2.45
N GLU A 148 2.15 12.64 -2.60
CA GLU A 148 1.55 13.53 -1.60
C GLU A 148 1.30 12.80 -0.26
N GLN A 149 0.87 11.54 -0.27
CA GLN A 149 0.79 10.75 0.95
C GLN A 149 2.15 10.59 1.63
N SER A 150 3.21 10.22 0.87
CA SER A 150 4.56 10.03 1.43
C SER A 150 5.20 11.30 1.95
N LYS A 151 4.74 12.46 1.50
CA LYS A 151 5.18 13.77 1.97
C LYS A 151 4.40 14.25 3.21
N HIS A 152 3.16 13.77 3.33
CA HIS A 152 2.29 14.11 4.44
C HIS A 152 2.69 13.36 5.73
N TRP A 153 3.04 12.08 5.60
CA TRP A 153 3.48 11.22 6.72
C TRP A 153 5.01 11.20 6.87
#